data_6325e9f00a4b510a9b367dfe9c5faa04
#
_entry.id   6325e9f00a4b510a9b367dfe9c5faa04
#
_cell.length_a   1.000
_cell.length_b   1.000
_cell.length_c   1.000
_cell.angle_alpha   90.00
_cell.angle_beta   90.00
_cell.angle_gamma   90.00
#
_symmetry.space_group_name_H-M   'P 1'
#
loop_
_entity.id
_entity.type
_entity.pdbx_description
1 polymer ?
#
loop_
_entity_poly.entity_id
_entity_poly.type
_entity_poly.pdbx_seq_one_letter_code
_entity_poly.pdbx_strand_id
1 'polypeptide(L)'
;MNIPIVFCFDDNLLMPAGICLSSLAQNAHPETQYDIFILHSNKYDFSTSYLADFPKHYPNCSITFRTITDEFLSAFEIRGITTTAYYRLLIPEIIPEYDKILYSDVDVIFRDDLTSYYETDMTGYYMAGVDNCSVLRPGVQKYLTEQVGIDYRNGYFYSGNLILNSKLIREDNLIPRFRELAKNEYNQQDMDIINIACNKKIQALAPGYCLTVQLNDLIVHRRDEMLNLWSDDILNYAMTRGIVHYNGQKPWKGLCPNFDIWWEYYRKSPYFDEKFYFEFFYSKLDELDQLSLWKRIKILARYFIHGRK
;
A
#
# COMPACT_ATOMS: atom_id res chain seq x y z
N MET A 1 -14.31 17.19 -7.02
CA MET A 1 -13.98 16.04 -7.93
C MET A 1 -14.40 14.76 -7.25
N ASN A 2 -14.95 13.79 -8.00
CA ASN A 2 -15.29 12.47 -7.44
C ASN A 2 -14.20 11.45 -7.82
N ILE A 3 -13.56 10.82 -6.83
CA ILE A 3 -12.42 9.92 -7.01
C ILE A 3 -12.79 8.53 -6.50
N PRO A 4 -12.94 7.53 -7.39
CA PRO A 4 -13.13 6.16 -6.99
C PRO A 4 -11.82 5.56 -6.50
N ILE A 5 -11.86 4.94 -5.31
CA ILE A 5 -10.72 4.26 -4.72
C ILE A 5 -11.12 2.91 -4.13
N VAL A 6 -10.32 1.89 -4.37
CA VAL A 6 -10.57 0.51 -3.97
C VAL A 6 -9.56 0.05 -2.94
N PHE A 7 -10.03 -0.67 -1.95
CA PHE A 7 -9.24 -1.38 -0.94
C PHE A 7 -9.64 -2.85 -0.90
N CYS A 8 -8.65 -3.73 -0.76
CA CYS A 8 -8.86 -5.18 -0.65
C CYS A 8 -8.22 -5.67 0.65
N PHE A 9 -9.02 -6.14 1.61
CA PHE A 9 -8.49 -6.62 2.88
C PHE A 9 -9.48 -7.58 3.58
N ASP A 10 -8.98 -8.32 4.56
CA ASP A 10 -9.76 -9.19 5.44
C ASP A 10 -10.04 -8.51 6.79
N ASP A 11 -10.86 -9.15 7.63
CA ASP A 11 -11.30 -8.64 8.93
C ASP A 11 -10.15 -8.39 9.92
N ASN A 12 -9.00 -9.05 9.77
CA ASN A 12 -7.82 -8.81 10.59
C ASN A 12 -7.23 -7.40 10.38
N LEU A 13 -7.56 -6.75 9.28
CA LEU A 13 -7.07 -5.42 8.93
C LEU A 13 -8.12 -4.31 9.11
N LEU A 14 -9.24 -4.57 9.78
CA LEU A 14 -10.29 -3.57 10.03
C LEU A 14 -9.74 -2.31 10.73
N MET A 15 -8.97 -2.47 11.81
CA MET A 15 -8.44 -1.32 12.55
C MET A 15 -7.46 -0.50 11.70
N PRO A 16 -6.41 -1.07 11.07
CA PRO A 16 -5.57 -0.28 10.17
C PRO A 16 -6.32 0.30 8.98
N ALA A 17 -7.34 -0.39 8.44
CA ALA A 17 -8.19 0.15 7.38
C ALA A 17 -8.94 1.41 7.84
N GLY A 18 -9.53 1.40 9.04
CA GLY A 18 -10.19 2.58 9.60
C GLY A 18 -9.25 3.79 9.70
N ILE A 19 -7.99 3.59 10.07
CA ILE A 19 -6.98 4.65 10.17
C ILE A 19 -6.54 5.14 8.78
N CYS A 20 -6.31 4.20 7.86
CA CYS A 20 -6.00 4.49 6.47
C CYS A 20 -7.08 5.37 5.83
N LEU A 21 -8.36 4.94 5.89
CA LEU A 21 -9.48 5.69 5.35
C LEU A 21 -9.66 7.05 6.04
N SER A 22 -9.44 7.12 7.38
CA SER A 22 -9.48 8.40 8.10
C SER A 22 -8.42 9.37 7.61
N SER A 23 -7.21 8.87 7.33
CA SER A 23 -6.14 9.71 6.77
C SER A 23 -6.48 10.23 5.37
N LEU A 24 -7.09 9.40 4.53
CA LEU A 24 -7.60 9.79 3.20
C LEU A 24 -8.60 10.94 3.32
N ALA A 25 -9.62 10.75 4.16
CA ALA A 25 -10.72 11.72 4.32
C ALA A 25 -10.27 13.04 4.95
N GLN A 26 -9.34 13.00 5.92
CA GLN A 26 -8.82 14.18 6.62
C GLN A 26 -7.93 15.07 5.75
N ASN A 27 -7.26 14.50 4.75
CA ASN A 27 -6.36 15.22 3.84
C ASN A 27 -7.02 15.58 2.51
N ALA A 28 -8.31 15.28 2.34
CA ALA A 28 -9.06 15.66 1.16
C ALA A 28 -9.21 17.19 1.06
N HIS A 29 -9.09 17.74 -0.13
CA HIS A 29 -9.52 19.11 -0.39
C HIS A 29 -11.03 19.25 -0.18
N PRO A 30 -11.56 20.44 0.17
CA PRO A 30 -12.99 20.64 0.43
C PRO A 30 -13.91 20.19 -0.73
N GLU A 31 -13.40 20.21 -1.95
CA GLU A 31 -14.15 19.85 -3.16
C GLU A 31 -13.95 18.39 -3.59
N THR A 32 -13.06 17.65 -2.90
CA THR A 32 -12.78 16.25 -3.23
C THR A 32 -13.76 15.33 -2.50
N GLN A 33 -14.40 14.46 -3.26
CA GLN A 33 -15.26 13.39 -2.77
C GLN A 33 -14.60 12.04 -3.11
N TYR A 34 -14.63 11.09 -2.19
CA TYR A 34 -14.12 9.74 -2.43
C TYR A 34 -15.24 8.72 -2.47
N ASP A 35 -15.33 7.98 -3.59
CA ASP A 35 -16.16 6.77 -3.69
C ASP A 35 -15.30 5.57 -3.32
N ILE A 36 -15.42 5.12 -2.08
CA ILE A 36 -14.62 4.05 -1.51
C ILE A 36 -15.30 2.71 -1.76
N PHE A 37 -14.59 1.78 -2.39
CA PHE A 37 -15.02 0.41 -2.57
C PHE A 37 -14.13 -0.52 -1.73
N ILE A 38 -14.75 -1.39 -0.96
CA ILE A 38 -14.06 -2.40 -0.16
C ILE A 38 -14.39 -3.77 -0.74
N LEU A 39 -13.38 -4.42 -1.33
CA LEU A 39 -13.49 -5.79 -1.85
C LEU A 39 -13.05 -6.77 -0.76
N HIS A 40 -13.91 -7.71 -0.42
CA HIS A 40 -13.68 -8.67 0.65
C HIS A 40 -14.24 -10.04 0.33
N SER A 41 -13.79 -11.09 1.01
CA SER A 41 -14.37 -12.42 0.91
C SER A 41 -15.71 -12.50 1.65
N ASN A 42 -16.47 -13.56 1.41
CA ASN A 42 -17.71 -13.85 2.13
C ASN A 42 -17.51 -14.39 3.56
N LYS A 43 -16.26 -14.47 4.05
CA LYS A 43 -15.96 -15.01 5.39
C LYS A 43 -16.37 -14.06 6.52
N TYR A 44 -16.52 -12.78 6.24
CA TYR A 44 -16.89 -11.75 7.21
C TYR A 44 -17.88 -10.76 6.57
N ASP A 45 -18.91 -10.39 7.32
CA ASP A 45 -19.87 -9.37 6.89
C ASP A 45 -19.37 -7.96 7.26
N PHE A 46 -18.72 -7.30 6.32
CA PHE A 46 -18.20 -5.96 6.50
C PHE A 46 -19.28 -4.89 6.70
N SER A 47 -20.52 -5.16 6.27
CA SER A 47 -21.64 -4.22 6.45
C SER A 47 -22.03 -4.04 7.92
N THR A 48 -21.66 -4.99 8.78
CA THR A 48 -21.86 -4.93 10.24
C THR A 48 -20.67 -4.34 10.99
N SER A 49 -19.56 -4.06 10.30
CA SER A 49 -18.39 -3.45 10.91
C SER A 49 -18.60 -1.96 11.15
N TYR A 50 -17.79 -1.39 12.05
CA TYR A 50 -17.80 0.06 12.30
C TYR A 50 -17.44 0.91 11.06
N LEU A 51 -16.85 0.31 10.02
CA LEU A 51 -16.58 1.00 8.74
C LEU A 51 -17.88 1.34 7.98
N ALA A 52 -18.98 0.65 8.23
CA ALA A 52 -20.27 1.01 7.65
C ALA A 52 -20.74 2.41 8.08
N ASP A 53 -20.31 2.86 9.25
CA ASP A 53 -20.60 4.19 9.80
C ASP A 53 -19.59 5.27 9.39
N PHE A 54 -18.55 4.92 8.62
CA PHE A 54 -17.50 5.83 8.19
C PHE A 54 -18.01 7.13 7.53
N PRO A 55 -19.02 7.08 6.62
CA PRO A 55 -19.56 8.31 6.01
C PRO A 55 -20.25 9.26 7.00
N LYS A 56 -20.64 8.77 8.19
CA LYS A 56 -21.20 9.65 9.25
C LYS A 56 -20.11 10.54 9.88
N HIS A 57 -18.87 10.06 9.91
CA HIS A 57 -17.72 10.81 10.41
C HIS A 57 -17.09 11.67 9.32
N TYR A 58 -17.14 11.21 8.06
CA TYR A 58 -16.50 11.85 6.92
C TYR A 58 -17.50 11.97 5.74
N PRO A 59 -18.32 13.04 5.71
CA PRO A 59 -19.37 13.22 4.68
C PRO A 59 -18.84 13.39 3.24
N ASN A 60 -17.54 13.62 3.09
CA ASN A 60 -16.86 13.66 1.80
C ASN A 60 -16.50 12.26 1.26
N CYS A 61 -16.94 11.19 1.92
CA CYS A 61 -16.67 9.81 1.53
C CYS A 61 -17.98 9.02 1.46
N SER A 62 -18.14 8.19 0.42
CA SER A 62 -19.08 7.08 0.39
C SER A 62 -18.35 5.76 0.59
N ILE A 63 -19.01 4.73 1.13
CA ILE A 63 -18.46 3.37 1.21
C ILE A 63 -19.43 2.38 0.57
N THR A 64 -18.87 1.53 -0.29
CA THR A 64 -19.57 0.40 -0.90
C THR A 64 -18.79 -0.89 -0.66
N PHE A 65 -19.41 -1.86 0.01
CA PHE A 65 -18.84 -3.19 0.19
C PHE A 65 -19.19 -4.09 -1.00
N ARG A 66 -18.20 -4.81 -1.51
CA ARG A 66 -18.36 -5.79 -2.60
C ARG A 66 -17.78 -7.13 -2.17
N THR A 67 -18.64 -8.11 -1.98
CA THR A 67 -18.24 -9.46 -1.62
C THR A 67 -17.77 -10.21 -2.86
N ILE A 68 -16.57 -10.81 -2.75
CA ILE A 68 -15.98 -11.67 -3.77
C ILE A 68 -16.16 -13.12 -3.34
N THR A 69 -16.77 -13.92 -4.19
CA THR A 69 -17.01 -15.35 -3.96
C THR A 69 -16.31 -16.17 -5.03
N ASP A 70 -15.76 -17.32 -4.61
CA ASP A 70 -15.20 -18.36 -5.49
C ASP A 70 -14.06 -17.91 -6.44
N GLU A 71 -13.46 -16.73 -6.19
CA GLU A 71 -12.30 -16.25 -6.93
C GLU A 71 -11.00 -16.54 -6.17
N PHE A 72 -9.98 -17.01 -6.90
CA PHE A 72 -8.62 -17.26 -6.38
C PHE A 72 -8.53 -18.21 -5.18
N LEU A 73 -9.49 -19.12 -5.00
CA LEU A 73 -9.51 -20.06 -3.85
C LEU A 73 -8.28 -20.96 -3.73
N SER A 74 -7.61 -21.23 -4.86
CA SER A 74 -6.38 -22.01 -4.95
C SER A 74 -5.13 -21.16 -5.21
N ALA A 75 -5.22 -19.83 -5.12
CA ALA A 75 -4.07 -18.97 -5.34
C ALA A 75 -3.03 -19.15 -4.23
N PHE A 76 -1.78 -18.98 -4.61
CA PHE A 76 -0.65 -19.15 -3.71
C PHE A 76 -0.65 -18.07 -2.60
N GLU A 77 -0.65 -18.52 -1.34
CA GLU A 77 -0.55 -17.66 -0.17
C GLU A 77 0.81 -17.81 0.50
N ILE A 78 1.45 -16.71 0.80
CA ILE A 78 2.76 -16.67 1.46
C ILE A 78 2.89 -15.47 2.39
N ARG A 79 3.64 -15.60 3.46
CA ARG A 79 3.96 -14.52 4.41
C ARG A 79 2.73 -13.87 5.06
N GLY A 80 1.61 -14.58 5.16
CA GLY A 80 0.35 -14.08 5.71
C GLY A 80 -0.42 -13.15 4.77
N ILE A 81 -0.02 -13.07 3.49
CA ILE A 81 -0.80 -12.41 2.44
C ILE A 81 -1.80 -13.43 1.92
N THR A 82 -3.08 -13.13 2.11
CA THR A 82 -4.21 -14.01 1.77
C THR A 82 -4.68 -13.79 0.33
N THR A 83 -5.58 -14.65 -0.14
CA THR A 83 -6.23 -14.53 -1.46
C THR A 83 -6.87 -13.16 -1.69
N THR A 84 -7.23 -12.43 -0.64
CA THR A 84 -7.80 -11.09 -0.73
C THR A 84 -6.89 -10.11 -1.49
N ALA A 85 -5.57 -10.32 -1.45
CA ALA A 85 -4.62 -9.49 -2.20
C ALA A 85 -4.81 -9.61 -3.73
N TYR A 86 -5.28 -10.75 -4.22
CA TYR A 86 -5.54 -10.96 -5.66
C TYR A 86 -6.80 -10.25 -6.16
N TYR A 87 -7.72 -9.84 -5.28
CA TYR A 87 -8.97 -9.18 -5.70
C TYR A 87 -8.72 -7.88 -6.46
N ARG A 88 -7.59 -7.20 -6.22
CA ARG A 88 -7.19 -6.01 -7.00
C ARG A 88 -7.08 -6.26 -8.50
N LEU A 89 -6.80 -7.51 -8.90
CA LEU A 89 -6.71 -7.92 -10.31
C LEU A 89 -8.07 -7.91 -11.02
N LEU A 90 -9.16 -7.97 -10.25
CA LEU A 90 -10.53 -8.02 -10.75
C LEU A 90 -11.26 -6.68 -10.72
N ILE A 91 -10.64 -5.63 -10.19
CA ILE A 91 -11.25 -4.30 -10.04
C ILE A 91 -11.96 -3.84 -11.32
N PRO A 92 -11.34 -3.93 -12.53
CA PRO A 92 -11.99 -3.47 -13.75
C PRO A 92 -13.27 -4.24 -14.12
N GLU A 93 -13.42 -5.48 -13.66
CA GLU A 93 -14.61 -6.31 -13.88
C GLU A 93 -15.67 -6.08 -12.81
N ILE A 94 -15.26 -5.94 -11.54
CA ILE A 94 -16.16 -5.82 -10.38
C ILE A 94 -16.76 -4.42 -10.28
N ILE A 95 -16.04 -3.40 -10.74
CA ILE A 95 -16.42 -1.98 -10.70
C ILE A 95 -16.38 -1.43 -12.12
N PRO A 96 -17.27 -1.89 -13.01
CA PRO A 96 -17.27 -1.50 -14.43
C PRO A 96 -17.75 -0.06 -14.66
N GLU A 97 -18.39 0.56 -13.66
CA GLU A 97 -18.92 1.91 -13.71
C GLU A 97 -17.86 3.01 -13.80
N TYR A 98 -16.59 2.70 -13.52
CA TYR A 98 -15.48 3.66 -13.63
C TYR A 98 -14.45 3.24 -14.67
N ASP A 99 -14.06 4.20 -15.50
CA ASP A 99 -13.01 4.01 -16.51
C ASP A 99 -11.60 4.12 -15.93
N LYS A 100 -11.43 4.90 -14.86
CA LYS A 100 -10.18 5.07 -14.11
C LYS A 100 -10.46 4.95 -12.61
N ILE A 101 -9.65 4.16 -11.90
CA ILE A 101 -9.84 3.84 -10.49
C ILE A 101 -8.48 3.86 -9.78
N LEU A 102 -8.44 4.38 -8.55
CA LEU A 102 -7.32 4.21 -7.66
C LEU A 102 -7.44 2.88 -6.89
N TYR A 103 -6.31 2.25 -6.64
CA TYR A 103 -6.20 1.14 -5.70
C TYR A 103 -5.17 1.47 -4.62
N SER A 104 -5.46 1.11 -3.37
CA SER A 104 -4.49 1.18 -2.28
C SER A 104 -4.63 0.01 -1.32
N ASP A 105 -3.49 -0.44 -0.78
CA ASP A 105 -3.46 -1.27 0.41
C ASP A 105 -3.93 -0.45 1.63
N VAL A 106 -4.30 -1.12 2.74
CA VAL A 106 -4.79 -0.45 3.96
C VAL A 106 -3.72 -0.22 5.02
N ASP A 107 -2.51 -0.68 4.77
CA ASP A 107 -1.33 -0.41 5.58
C ASP A 107 -0.58 0.84 5.08
N VAL A 108 -1.34 1.86 4.71
CA VAL A 108 -0.84 3.16 4.25
C VAL A 108 -1.42 4.31 5.07
N ILE A 109 -0.74 5.45 5.03
CA ILE A 109 -1.27 6.75 5.49
C ILE A 109 -1.18 7.74 4.32
N PHE A 110 -2.31 8.29 3.95
CA PHE A 110 -2.42 9.41 3.03
C PHE A 110 -2.12 10.71 3.79
N ARG A 111 -1.24 11.57 3.25
CA ARG A 111 -0.86 12.84 3.86
C ARG A 111 -1.15 14.05 2.98
N ASP A 112 -1.80 13.78 1.84
CA ASP A 112 -2.24 14.80 0.89
C ASP A 112 -3.51 14.35 0.16
N ASP A 113 -4.16 15.30 -0.52
CA ASP A 113 -5.28 15.02 -1.42
C ASP A 113 -4.82 14.22 -2.65
N LEU A 114 -5.67 13.34 -3.14
CA LEU A 114 -5.33 12.47 -4.27
C LEU A 114 -5.75 13.02 -5.65
N THR A 115 -6.23 14.25 -5.75
CA THR A 115 -6.67 14.83 -7.03
C THR A 115 -5.55 14.80 -8.07
N SER A 116 -4.36 15.30 -7.75
CA SER A 116 -3.23 15.30 -8.68
C SER A 116 -2.76 13.89 -9.07
N TYR A 117 -2.87 12.94 -8.13
CA TYR A 117 -2.60 11.53 -8.39
C TYR A 117 -3.62 10.94 -9.36
N TYR A 118 -4.91 11.19 -9.11
CA TYR A 118 -5.99 10.72 -9.97
C TYR A 118 -5.97 11.38 -11.36
N GLU A 119 -5.51 12.63 -11.49
CA GLU A 119 -5.42 13.35 -12.77
C GLU A 119 -4.29 12.88 -13.68
N THR A 120 -3.37 12.01 -13.21
CA THR A 120 -2.33 11.43 -14.05
C THR A 120 -2.88 10.93 -15.38
N ASP A 121 -2.26 11.33 -16.49
CA ASP A 121 -2.63 10.85 -17.82
C ASP A 121 -2.30 9.36 -17.96
N MET A 122 -3.30 8.55 -18.26
CA MET A 122 -3.20 7.10 -18.40
C MET A 122 -3.26 6.63 -19.86
N THR A 123 -3.08 7.55 -20.81
CA THR A 123 -3.18 7.23 -22.24
C THR A 123 -2.15 6.17 -22.65
N GLY A 124 -2.64 5.02 -23.11
CA GLY A 124 -1.81 3.90 -23.56
C GLY A 124 -1.23 3.01 -22.43
N TYR A 125 -1.47 3.34 -21.15
CA TYR A 125 -1.04 2.55 -20.01
C TYR A 125 -2.21 1.83 -19.35
N TYR A 126 -2.00 0.59 -18.92
CA TYR A 126 -2.97 -0.16 -18.13
C TYR A 126 -2.99 0.29 -16.67
N MET A 127 -1.81 0.56 -16.14
CA MET A 127 -1.63 0.97 -14.74
C MET A 127 -0.57 2.06 -14.62
N ALA A 128 -0.57 2.76 -13.50
CA ALA A 128 0.56 3.58 -13.08
C ALA A 128 0.90 3.25 -11.62
N GLY A 129 2.18 3.24 -11.30
CA GLY A 129 2.69 2.89 -9.97
C GLY A 129 4.12 3.35 -9.76
N VAL A 130 4.60 3.24 -8.52
CA VAL A 130 5.97 3.61 -8.16
C VAL A 130 6.90 2.43 -8.39
N ASP A 131 8.08 2.69 -8.98
CA ASP A 131 9.10 1.67 -9.18
C ASP A 131 9.53 1.01 -7.87
N ASN A 132 9.63 -0.31 -7.91
CA ASN A 132 10.07 -1.09 -6.76
C ASN A 132 11.60 -1.07 -6.64
N CYS A 133 12.11 -0.25 -5.73
CA CYS A 133 13.54 -0.10 -5.49
C CYS A 133 14.25 -1.40 -5.05
N SER A 134 13.53 -2.48 -4.73
CA SER A 134 14.15 -3.77 -4.44
C SER A 134 14.90 -4.37 -5.64
N VAL A 135 14.59 -3.93 -6.86
CA VAL A 135 15.32 -4.30 -8.09
C VAL A 135 16.79 -3.87 -8.08
N LEU A 136 17.20 -2.97 -7.19
CA LEU A 136 18.61 -2.63 -6.97
C LEU A 136 19.42 -3.80 -6.36
N ARG A 137 18.76 -4.84 -5.83
CA ARG A 137 19.40 -6.01 -5.24
C ARG A 137 19.61 -7.11 -6.28
N PRO A 138 20.85 -7.62 -6.47
CA PRO A 138 21.14 -8.65 -7.48
C PRO A 138 20.27 -9.92 -7.36
N GLY A 139 19.93 -10.33 -6.13
CA GLY A 139 19.07 -11.49 -5.91
C GLY A 139 17.64 -11.29 -6.44
N VAL A 140 17.12 -10.05 -6.37
CA VAL A 140 15.81 -9.71 -6.95
C VAL A 140 15.89 -9.69 -8.47
N GLN A 141 16.93 -9.10 -9.04
CA GLN A 141 17.16 -9.10 -10.49
C GLN A 141 17.18 -10.53 -11.05
N LYS A 142 17.93 -11.42 -10.38
CA LYS A 142 17.99 -12.84 -10.74
C LYS A 142 16.61 -13.50 -10.68
N TYR A 143 15.87 -13.29 -9.59
CA TYR A 143 14.50 -13.81 -9.43
C TYR A 143 13.59 -13.35 -10.58
N LEU A 144 13.57 -12.06 -10.87
CA LEU A 144 12.70 -11.48 -11.92
C LEU A 144 13.05 -12.03 -13.31
N THR A 145 14.35 -12.20 -13.61
CA THR A 145 14.79 -12.69 -14.93
C THR A 145 14.60 -14.19 -15.08
N GLU A 146 14.99 -14.99 -14.07
CA GLU A 146 15.06 -16.46 -14.19
C GLU A 146 13.74 -17.17 -13.81
N GLN A 147 12.96 -16.61 -12.85
CA GLN A 147 11.76 -17.27 -12.32
C GLN A 147 10.48 -16.58 -12.79
N VAL A 148 10.45 -15.24 -12.81
CA VAL A 148 9.28 -14.48 -13.26
C VAL A 148 9.28 -14.29 -14.78
N GLY A 149 10.45 -14.25 -15.41
CA GLY A 149 10.58 -14.14 -16.86
C GLY A 149 10.41 -12.72 -17.39
N ILE A 150 10.64 -11.70 -16.57
CA ILE A 150 10.60 -10.27 -16.96
C ILE A 150 11.97 -9.63 -16.95
N ASP A 151 12.18 -8.69 -17.85
CA ASP A 151 13.34 -7.81 -17.83
C ASP A 151 13.06 -6.64 -16.87
N TYR A 152 13.64 -6.67 -15.67
CA TYR A 152 13.47 -5.67 -14.64
C TYR A 152 13.88 -4.25 -15.08
N ARG A 153 14.70 -4.11 -16.15
CA ARG A 153 15.09 -2.82 -16.72
C ARG A 153 13.94 -2.08 -17.39
N ASN A 154 12.85 -2.78 -17.70
CA ASN A 154 11.62 -2.16 -18.19
C ASN A 154 10.72 -1.62 -17.08
N GLY A 155 11.20 -1.61 -15.83
CA GLY A 155 10.44 -1.29 -14.64
C GLY A 155 9.87 -2.54 -13.95
N TYR A 156 9.75 -2.46 -12.65
CA TYR A 156 9.04 -3.42 -11.79
C TYR A 156 8.37 -2.63 -10.68
N PHE A 157 7.05 -2.62 -10.64
CA PHE A 157 6.26 -1.64 -9.91
C PHE A 157 5.62 -2.25 -8.67
N TYR A 158 5.53 -1.46 -7.59
CA TYR A 158 4.76 -1.84 -6.41
C TYR A 158 3.27 -1.96 -6.77
N SER A 159 2.60 -2.97 -6.18
CA SER A 159 1.16 -3.20 -6.36
C SER A 159 0.30 -2.57 -5.26
N GLY A 160 0.90 -1.99 -4.23
CA GLY A 160 0.18 -1.50 -3.06
C GLY A 160 -0.48 -0.12 -3.22
N ASN A 161 -0.11 0.65 -4.24
CA ASN A 161 -0.76 1.90 -4.63
C ASN A 161 -0.68 2.03 -6.15
N LEU A 162 -1.84 2.03 -6.81
CA LEU A 162 -1.93 2.00 -8.27
C LEU A 162 -3.04 2.93 -8.77
N ILE A 163 -2.82 3.46 -9.98
CA ILE A 163 -3.89 3.96 -10.84
C ILE A 163 -4.19 2.87 -11.87
N LEU A 164 -5.44 2.49 -12.01
CA LEU A 164 -5.90 1.53 -13.01
C LEU A 164 -6.66 2.25 -14.12
N ASN A 165 -6.25 2.05 -15.37
CA ASN A 165 -7.06 2.35 -16.54
C ASN A 165 -8.01 1.17 -16.78
N SER A 166 -9.07 1.13 -15.97
CA SER A 166 -10.04 0.02 -15.98
C SER A 166 -10.68 -0.18 -17.34
N LYS A 167 -10.92 0.92 -18.07
CA LYS A 167 -11.45 0.87 -19.43
C LYS A 167 -10.52 0.10 -20.37
N LEU A 168 -9.27 0.50 -20.47
CA LEU A 168 -8.30 -0.14 -21.38
C LEU A 168 -8.05 -1.60 -20.98
N ILE A 169 -8.01 -1.92 -19.67
CA ILE A 169 -7.87 -3.30 -19.19
C ILE A 169 -9.05 -4.16 -19.63
N ARG A 170 -10.29 -3.62 -19.63
CA ARG A 170 -11.49 -4.33 -20.13
C ARG A 170 -11.46 -4.47 -21.64
N GLU A 171 -11.16 -3.38 -22.37
CA GLU A 171 -11.10 -3.36 -23.85
C GLU A 171 -10.10 -4.37 -24.39
N ASP A 172 -8.91 -4.46 -23.77
CA ASP A 172 -7.84 -5.40 -24.16
C ASP A 172 -8.01 -6.79 -23.51
N ASN A 173 -9.12 -7.03 -22.77
CA ASN A 173 -9.49 -8.30 -22.16
C ASN A 173 -8.36 -8.92 -21.29
N LEU A 174 -7.78 -8.12 -20.38
CA LEU A 174 -6.63 -8.54 -19.57
C LEU A 174 -7.01 -9.46 -18.40
N ILE A 175 -8.26 -9.42 -17.91
CA ILE A 175 -8.70 -10.16 -16.73
C ILE A 175 -8.47 -11.68 -16.83
N PRO A 176 -8.78 -12.37 -17.96
CA PRO A 176 -8.46 -13.77 -18.12
C PRO A 176 -6.97 -14.07 -17.97
N ARG A 177 -6.10 -13.15 -18.42
CA ARG A 177 -4.65 -13.27 -18.27
C ARG A 177 -4.23 -13.17 -16.79
N PHE A 178 -4.81 -12.28 -16.02
CA PHE A 178 -4.58 -12.20 -14.57
C PHE A 178 -4.97 -13.51 -13.87
N ARG A 179 -6.16 -14.04 -14.17
CA ARG A 179 -6.65 -15.32 -13.61
C ARG A 179 -5.72 -16.49 -13.97
N GLU A 180 -5.21 -16.53 -15.20
CA GLU A 180 -4.28 -17.58 -15.63
C GLU A 180 -2.94 -17.49 -14.89
N LEU A 181 -2.38 -16.29 -14.77
CA LEU A 181 -1.14 -16.06 -14.03
C LEU A 181 -1.28 -16.38 -12.54
N ALA A 182 -2.43 -16.12 -11.94
CA ALA A 182 -2.69 -16.38 -10.52
C ALA A 182 -2.68 -17.87 -10.14
N LYS A 183 -2.66 -18.79 -11.11
CA LYS A 183 -2.48 -20.23 -10.86
C LYS A 183 -1.03 -20.61 -10.54
N ASN A 184 -0.08 -19.71 -10.75
CA ASN A 184 1.34 -19.96 -10.51
C ASN A 184 1.76 -19.44 -9.11
N GLU A 185 2.83 -20.03 -8.59
CA GLU A 185 3.41 -19.68 -7.30
C GLU A 185 4.49 -18.59 -7.46
N TYR A 186 4.06 -17.33 -7.46
CA TYR A 186 4.98 -16.19 -7.50
C TYR A 186 5.32 -15.69 -6.09
N ASN A 187 6.60 -15.39 -5.83
CA ASN A 187 7.05 -14.92 -4.52
C ASN A 187 6.47 -13.55 -4.13
N GLN A 188 6.12 -12.71 -5.11
CA GLN A 188 5.48 -11.41 -4.88
C GLN A 188 4.02 -11.40 -5.33
N GLN A 189 3.43 -12.60 -5.54
CA GLN A 189 2.00 -12.84 -5.77
C GLN A 189 1.41 -11.88 -6.84
N ASP A 190 0.41 -11.08 -6.47
CA ASP A 190 -0.28 -10.12 -7.33
C ASP A 190 0.68 -9.10 -7.99
N MET A 191 1.74 -8.70 -7.30
CA MET A 191 2.73 -7.77 -7.85
C MET A 191 3.46 -8.40 -9.05
N ASP A 192 3.89 -9.65 -8.97
CA ASP A 192 4.50 -10.35 -10.11
C ASP A 192 3.52 -10.48 -11.27
N ILE A 193 2.27 -10.86 -10.98
CA ILE A 193 1.20 -11.01 -11.98
C ILE A 193 0.96 -9.70 -12.74
N ILE A 194 0.83 -8.57 -12.02
CA ILE A 194 0.64 -7.25 -12.61
C ILE A 194 1.81 -6.91 -13.53
N ASN A 195 3.04 -7.07 -13.04
CA ASN A 195 4.23 -6.72 -13.80
C ASN A 195 4.46 -7.63 -15.02
N ILE A 196 4.02 -8.89 -14.98
CA ILE A 196 4.03 -9.79 -16.15
C ILE A 196 2.96 -9.36 -17.17
N ALA A 197 1.72 -9.23 -16.72
CA ALA A 197 0.59 -9.02 -17.62
C ALA A 197 0.58 -7.62 -18.23
N CYS A 198 0.99 -6.61 -17.48
CA CYS A 198 1.01 -5.21 -17.91
C CYS A 198 2.38 -4.75 -18.39
N ASN A 199 3.32 -5.66 -18.66
CA ASN A 199 4.70 -5.35 -19.05
C ASN A 199 4.79 -4.23 -20.08
N LYS A 200 5.64 -3.22 -19.84
CA LYS A 200 5.84 -2.00 -20.64
C LYS A 200 4.61 -1.07 -20.77
N LYS A 201 3.47 -1.41 -20.15
CA LYS A 201 2.26 -0.58 -20.10
C LYS A 201 1.92 -0.17 -18.66
N ILE A 202 2.92 -0.07 -17.79
CA ILE A 202 2.82 0.56 -16.47
C ILE A 202 3.61 1.86 -16.51
N GLN A 203 2.95 2.97 -16.20
CA GLN A 203 3.58 4.28 -16.12
C GLN A 203 4.27 4.44 -14.76
N ALA A 204 5.53 4.89 -14.78
CA ALA A 204 6.26 5.19 -13.55
C ALA A 204 5.75 6.50 -12.92
N LEU A 205 5.52 6.44 -11.61
CA LEU A 205 5.10 7.56 -10.79
C LEU A 205 6.21 8.00 -9.84
N ALA A 206 6.10 9.26 -9.38
CA ALA A 206 7.02 9.81 -8.40
C ALA A 206 6.96 9.07 -7.04
N PRO A 207 8.08 9.01 -6.29
CA PRO A 207 8.20 8.32 -5.00
C PRO A 207 7.11 8.66 -3.97
N GLY A 208 6.59 9.89 -4.02
CA GLY A 208 5.55 10.37 -3.11
C GLY A 208 4.22 9.62 -3.18
N TYR A 209 3.99 8.87 -4.25
CA TYR A 209 2.74 8.11 -4.38
C TYR A 209 2.81 6.68 -3.80
N CYS A 210 3.98 6.24 -3.32
CA CYS A 210 4.13 4.99 -2.56
C CYS A 210 5.48 4.99 -1.82
N LEU A 211 5.58 5.74 -0.72
CA LEU A 211 6.79 5.80 0.10
C LEU A 211 6.88 4.53 0.95
N THR A 212 7.45 3.47 0.37
CA THR A 212 7.69 2.20 1.08
C THR A 212 8.83 2.33 2.08
N VAL A 213 8.95 1.35 2.99
CA VAL A 213 10.06 1.29 3.97
C VAL A 213 11.42 1.34 3.28
N GLN A 214 11.58 0.58 2.17
CA GLN A 214 12.84 0.54 1.43
C GLN A 214 13.14 1.87 0.73
N LEU A 215 12.14 2.50 0.14
CA LEU A 215 12.29 3.79 -0.54
C LEU A 215 12.60 4.91 0.46
N ASN A 216 11.94 4.89 1.61
CA ASN A 216 12.26 5.80 2.73
C ASN A 216 13.73 5.65 3.17
N ASP A 217 14.22 4.41 3.33
CA ASP A 217 15.61 4.14 3.71
C ASP A 217 16.61 4.68 2.66
N LEU A 218 16.33 4.48 1.37
CA LEU A 218 17.14 5.04 0.29
C LEU A 218 17.16 6.56 0.30
N ILE A 219 16.03 7.22 0.47
CA ILE A 219 15.95 8.69 0.50
C ILE A 219 16.70 9.25 1.72
N VAL A 220 16.63 8.58 2.87
CA VAL A 220 17.30 9.02 4.10
C VAL A 220 18.82 8.78 4.06
N HIS A 221 19.25 7.61 3.58
CA HIS A 221 20.67 7.18 3.72
C HIS A 221 21.46 7.26 2.43
N ARG A 222 20.82 7.40 1.28
CA ARG A 222 21.46 7.45 -0.05
C ARG A 222 20.87 8.59 -0.90
N ARG A 223 20.62 9.76 -0.26
CA ARG A 223 19.94 10.88 -0.90
C ARG A 223 20.64 11.34 -2.17
N ASP A 224 21.96 11.41 -2.20
CA ASP A 224 22.71 11.84 -3.39
C ASP A 224 22.45 10.93 -4.60
N GLU A 225 22.28 9.63 -4.37
CA GLU A 225 21.93 8.69 -5.44
C GLU A 225 20.48 8.90 -5.91
N MET A 226 19.56 9.20 -4.99
CA MET A 226 18.18 9.49 -5.32
C MET A 226 18.02 10.81 -6.07
N LEU A 227 18.88 11.80 -5.81
CA LEU A 227 18.90 13.09 -6.53
C LEU A 227 19.34 12.94 -8.00
N ASN A 228 20.01 11.84 -8.38
CA ASN A 228 20.27 11.51 -9.78
C ASN A 228 19.01 11.06 -10.53
N LEU A 229 17.96 10.63 -9.82
CA LEU A 229 16.71 10.11 -10.39
C LEU A 229 15.55 11.11 -10.26
N TRP A 230 15.52 11.87 -9.16
CA TRP A 230 14.39 12.75 -8.80
C TRP A 230 14.91 14.09 -8.27
N SER A 231 14.18 15.16 -8.54
CA SER A 231 14.51 16.47 -7.96
C SER A 231 14.35 16.47 -6.42
N ASP A 232 15.02 17.40 -5.76
CA ASP A 232 14.93 17.57 -4.31
C ASP A 232 13.50 17.84 -3.82
N ASP A 233 12.72 18.61 -4.59
CA ASP A 233 11.32 18.88 -4.28
C ASP A 233 10.46 17.62 -4.30
N ILE A 234 10.66 16.73 -5.28
CA ILE A 234 9.95 15.45 -5.37
C ILE A 234 10.29 14.55 -4.18
N LEU A 235 11.56 14.48 -3.80
CA LEU A 235 11.99 13.69 -2.64
C LEU A 235 11.47 14.28 -1.33
N ASN A 236 11.47 15.61 -1.19
CA ASN A 236 10.90 16.30 -0.02
C ASN A 236 9.39 16.10 0.06
N TYR A 237 8.66 16.19 -1.06
CA TYR A 237 7.24 15.85 -1.10
C TYR A 237 6.99 14.42 -0.61
N ALA A 238 7.76 13.45 -1.11
CA ALA A 238 7.62 12.07 -0.68
C ALA A 238 7.79 11.91 0.84
N MET A 239 8.79 12.59 1.42
CA MET A 239 9.08 12.50 2.86
C MET A 239 8.06 13.24 3.75
N THR A 240 7.46 14.32 3.26
CA THR A 240 6.61 15.21 4.09
C THR A 240 5.11 15.07 3.83
N ARG A 241 4.71 14.83 2.59
CA ARG A 241 3.30 14.81 2.15
C ARG A 241 2.89 13.55 1.39
N GLY A 242 3.84 12.71 0.97
CA GLY A 242 3.57 11.50 0.19
C GLY A 242 2.79 10.44 0.97
N ILE A 243 2.28 9.44 0.25
CA ILE A 243 1.60 8.27 0.80
C ILE A 243 2.64 7.37 1.47
N VAL A 244 2.59 7.22 2.79
CA VAL A 244 3.47 6.30 3.53
C VAL A 244 2.91 4.90 3.45
N HIS A 245 3.70 3.94 2.98
CA HIS A 245 3.31 2.53 2.88
C HIS A 245 4.15 1.64 3.80
N TYR A 246 3.51 1.06 4.80
CA TYR A 246 4.13 0.17 5.78
C TYR A 246 4.21 -1.27 5.25
N ASN A 247 4.82 -1.46 4.08
CA ASN A 247 4.94 -2.76 3.40
C ASN A 247 5.86 -3.78 4.09
N GLY A 248 6.48 -3.37 5.21
CA GLY A 248 7.31 -4.23 6.09
C GLY A 248 6.63 -4.41 7.45
N GLN A 249 7.37 -4.05 8.52
CA GLN A 249 6.86 -4.07 9.89
C GLN A 249 5.72 -3.06 10.04
N LYS A 250 4.66 -3.49 10.73
CA LYS A 250 3.44 -2.68 10.89
C LYS A 250 3.51 -1.83 12.16
N PRO A 251 3.15 -0.53 12.11
CA PRO A 251 3.25 0.38 13.27
C PRO A 251 2.35 -0.04 14.46
N TRP A 252 1.25 -0.74 14.20
CA TRP A 252 0.38 -1.29 15.26
C TRP A 252 0.86 -2.64 15.82
N LYS A 253 2.00 -3.17 15.33
CA LYS A 253 2.65 -4.39 15.84
C LYS A 253 4.03 -4.12 16.42
N GLY A 254 4.70 -3.04 16.03
CA GLY A 254 6.04 -2.73 16.51
C GLY A 254 6.62 -1.46 15.90
N LEU A 255 7.85 -1.12 16.33
CA LEU A 255 8.55 0.07 15.84
C LEU A 255 9.03 -0.14 14.40
N CYS A 256 8.77 0.83 13.55
CA CYS A 256 9.16 0.84 12.15
C CYS A 256 9.44 2.30 11.68
N PRO A 257 10.02 2.52 10.49
CA PRO A 257 10.10 3.87 9.92
C PRO A 257 8.72 4.53 9.81
N ASN A 258 8.66 5.84 10.06
CA ASN A 258 7.42 6.63 10.04
C ASN A 258 6.33 6.14 11.02
N PHE A 259 6.74 5.45 12.09
CA PHE A 259 5.87 4.91 13.13
C PHE A 259 4.98 5.97 13.76
N ASP A 260 5.52 7.13 14.07
CA ASP A 260 4.88 8.30 14.65
C ASP A 260 3.73 8.83 13.79
N ILE A 261 3.87 8.82 12.48
CA ILE A 261 2.85 9.27 11.52
C ILE A 261 1.59 8.42 11.66
N TRP A 262 1.71 7.09 11.69
CA TRP A 262 0.54 6.22 11.83
C TRP A 262 -0.20 6.47 13.15
N TRP A 263 0.54 6.59 14.26
CA TRP A 263 -0.03 6.83 15.58
C TRP A 263 -0.62 8.24 15.73
N GLU A 264 -0.14 9.22 14.98
CA GLU A 264 -0.75 10.54 14.89
C GLU A 264 -2.16 10.43 14.29
N TYR A 265 -2.30 9.77 13.14
CA TYR A 265 -3.61 9.57 12.50
C TYR A 265 -4.52 8.66 13.33
N TYR A 266 -3.96 7.65 14.00
CA TYR A 266 -4.74 6.83 14.94
C TYR A 266 -5.40 7.67 16.03
N ARG A 267 -4.65 8.57 16.69
CA ARG A 267 -5.20 9.46 17.72
C ARG A 267 -6.23 10.45 17.19
N LYS A 268 -6.16 10.83 15.93
CA LYS A 268 -7.09 11.77 15.28
C LYS A 268 -8.30 11.09 14.66
N SER A 269 -8.30 9.76 14.57
CA SER A 269 -9.38 9.00 13.97
C SER A 269 -10.57 8.84 14.93
N PRO A 270 -11.79 8.62 14.42
CA PRO A 270 -12.95 8.27 15.27
C PRO A 270 -12.84 6.89 15.89
N TYR A 271 -11.82 6.12 15.55
CA TYR A 271 -11.56 4.74 16.01
C TYR A 271 -10.49 4.68 17.10
N PHE A 272 -10.12 5.82 17.67
CA PHE A 272 -9.13 5.86 18.75
C PHE A 272 -9.65 5.12 19.98
N ASP A 273 -8.89 4.11 20.41
CA ASP A 273 -9.09 3.39 21.65
C ASP A 273 -7.92 3.70 22.60
N GLU A 274 -8.22 4.45 23.67
CA GLU A 274 -7.24 4.89 24.64
C GLU A 274 -6.57 3.70 25.33
N LYS A 275 -7.33 2.65 25.64
CA LYS A 275 -6.83 1.45 26.30
C LYS A 275 -5.81 0.74 25.41
N PHE A 276 -6.17 0.46 24.14
CA PHE A 276 -5.25 -0.16 23.18
C PHE A 276 -3.98 0.69 22.99
N TYR A 277 -4.15 2.03 22.92
CA TYR A 277 -3.02 2.95 22.75
C TYR A 277 -2.00 2.81 23.89
N PHE A 278 -2.45 2.91 25.16
CA PHE A 278 -1.56 2.81 26.30
C PHE A 278 -1.01 1.39 26.49
N GLU A 279 -1.81 0.35 26.32
CA GLU A 279 -1.35 -1.04 26.40
C GLU A 279 -0.24 -1.32 25.38
N PHE A 280 -0.38 -0.82 24.16
CA PHE A 280 0.68 -0.97 23.15
C PHE A 280 1.99 -0.33 23.60
N PHE A 281 1.98 0.93 24.04
CA PHE A 281 3.19 1.63 24.46
C PHE A 281 3.80 1.05 25.74
N TYR A 282 3.00 0.67 26.71
CA TYR A 282 3.49 -0.01 27.91
C TYR A 282 4.13 -1.37 27.57
N SER A 283 3.53 -2.15 26.68
CA SER A 283 4.13 -3.42 26.25
C SER A 283 5.51 -3.23 25.61
N LYS A 284 5.72 -2.13 24.87
CA LYS A 284 7.03 -1.80 24.28
C LYS A 284 8.06 -1.37 25.32
N LEU A 285 7.65 -0.70 26.38
CA LEU A 285 8.53 -0.40 27.51
C LEU A 285 8.94 -1.68 28.25
N ASP A 286 7.98 -2.58 28.52
CA ASP A 286 8.26 -3.87 29.13
C ASP A 286 9.22 -4.73 28.29
N GLU A 287 9.05 -4.75 26.96
CA GLU A 287 10.00 -5.44 26.06
C GLU A 287 11.43 -4.88 26.21
N LEU A 288 11.60 -3.58 26.41
CA LEU A 288 12.91 -2.95 26.63
C LEU A 288 13.48 -3.33 28.00
N ASP A 289 12.64 -3.39 29.02
CA ASP A 289 13.07 -3.77 30.38
C ASP A 289 13.46 -5.25 30.49
N GLN A 290 12.86 -6.11 29.69
CA GLN A 290 13.19 -7.53 29.60
C GLN A 290 14.44 -7.85 28.77
N LEU A 291 15.10 -6.85 28.16
CA LEU A 291 16.34 -7.08 27.40
C LEU A 291 17.44 -7.65 28.30
N SER A 292 18.04 -8.76 27.87
CA SER A 292 19.20 -9.33 28.57
C SER A 292 20.36 -8.32 28.63
N LEU A 293 21.21 -8.44 29.65
CA LEU A 293 22.37 -7.56 29.83
C LEU A 293 23.23 -7.46 28.55
N TRP A 294 23.45 -8.57 27.84
CA TRP A 294 24.21 -8.60 26.61
C TRP A 294 23.53 -7.82 25.47
N LYS A 295 22.20 -7.86 25.36
CA LYS A 295 21.47 -7.05 24.38
C LYS A 295 21.57 -5.57 24.70
N ARG A 296 21.47 -5.19 25.98
CA ARG A 296 21.64 -3.79 26.45
C ARG A 296 23.04 -3.27 26.15
N ILE A 297 24.09 -4.05 26.43
CA ILE A 297 25.49 -3.70 26.11
C ILE A 297 25.66 -3.54 24.60
N LYS A 298 25.10 -4.44 23.77
CA LYS A 298 25.20 -4.37 22.33
C LYS A 298 24.52 -3.10 21.75
N ILE A 299 23.39 -2.69 22.32
CA ILE A 299 22.69 -1.45 21.95
C ILE A 299 23.55 -0.24 22.30
N LEU A 300 24.11 -0.20 23.51
CA LEU A 300 25.02 0.87 23.95
C LEU A 300 26.26 0.95 23.07
N ALA A 301 26.93 -0.19 22.81
CA ALA A 301 28.11 -0.23 21.93
C ALA A 301 27.80 0.31 20.53
N ARG A 302 26.66 -0.09 19.95
CA ARG A 302 26.21 0.42 18.65
C ARG A 302 26.00 1.93 18.68
N TYR A 303 25.38 2.46 19.75
CA TYR A 303 25.15 3.88 19.92
C TYR A 303 26.47 4.68 19.98
N PHE A 304 27.48 4.16 20.71
CA PHE A 304 28.80 4.82 20.82
C PHE A 304 29.64 4.71 19.53
N ILE A 305 29.49 3.61 18.77
CA ILE A 305 30.28 3.39 17.53
C ILE A 305 29.66 4.17 16.35
N HIS A 306 28.32 4.21 16.25
CA HIS A 306 27.63 4.74 15.08
C HIS A 306 26.91 6.08 15.34
N GLY A 307 26.90 6.57 16.58
CA GLY A 307 26.18 7.76 16.98
C GLY A 307 24.66 7.59 16.95
N ARG A 308 23.93 8.68 17.23
CA ARG A 308 22.50 8.78 16.93
C ARG A 308 22.36 8.88 15.41
N LYS A 309 21.89 7.82 14.79
CA LYS A 309 21.34 7.89 13.42
C LYS A 309 19.85 7.86 13.51
#